data_eea77dc60064ab97e8fbe348ec7e5139
#
_entry.id   eea77dc60064ab97e8fbe348ec7e5139
#
_cell.length_a   1.000
_cell.length_b   1.000
_cell.length_c   1.000
_cell.angle_alpha   90.00
_cell.angle_beta   90.00
_cell.angle_gamma   90.00
#
_symmetry.space_group_name_H-M   'P 1'
#
loop_
_entity.id
_entity.type
_entity.pdbx_description
1 polymer ?
#
loop_
_entity_poly.entity_id
_entity_poly.type
_entity_poly.pdbx_seq_one_letter_code
_entity_poly.pdbx_strand_id
1 'polypeptide(L)'
;MQRAGTQEFNRQLLRECRQLRADDAAGRRWSAKNYPGGYTSYGSIHWLQRVSPTFEALNRKLTRHVKAFAAATEWDLTKRELSMTDCWINIMPRRTVHGLHLHPLSTVSGTYYVRAPNGVPDIKFEDPRLDRFMAAPPRKLDARTRNRAWITVPARAGHVLLFESWLRHEVTPNLADAERVSISFNYNWF
;
A
#
# COMPACT_ATOMS: atom_id res chain seq x y z
N MET A 1 -11.20 17.82 -3.15
CA MET A 1 -9.91 18.56 -3.36
C MET A 1 -8.98 18.25 -2.20
N GLN A 2 -7.70 17.94 -2.46
CA GLN A 2 -6.70 17.82 -1.41
C GLN A 2 -6.43 19.20 -0.77
N ARG A 3 -6.18 19.22 0.57
CA ARG A 3 -5.75 20.44 1.26
C ARG A 3 -4.37 20.86 0.73
N ALA A 4 -4.09 22.14 0.59
CA ALA A 4 -2.83 22.68 0.06
C ALA A 4 -1.57 22.09 0.72
N GLY A 5 -1.57 21.93 2.04
CA GLY A 5 -0.47 21.30 2.78
C GLY A 5 -0.23 19.83 2.42
N THR A 6 -1.27 19.08 2.02
CA THR A 6 -1.12 17.70 1.57
C THR A 6 -0.45 17.62 0.19
N GLN A 7 -0.75 18.57 -0.69
CA GLN A 7 -0.14 18.62 -2.02
C GLN A 7 1.36 18.93 -1.95
N GLU A 8 1.77 19.90 -1.11
CA GLU A 8 3.19 20.21 -0.91
C GLU A 8 3.95 19.04 -0.31
N PHE A 9 3.38 18.41 0.72
CA PHE A 9 3.94 17.22 1.36
C PHE A 9 4.12 16.08 0.34
N ASN A 10 3.12 15.84 -0.51
CA ASN A 10 3.20 14.82 -1.57
C ASN A 10 4.25 15.17 -2.64
N ARG A 11 4.42 16.45 -2.99
CA ARG A 11 5.49 16.86 -3.91
C ARG A 11 6.86 16.55 -3.32
N GLN A 12 7.07 16.82 -2.03
CA GLN A 12 8.31 16.49 -1.34
C GLN A 12 8.54 14.97 -1.30
N LEU A 13 7.56 14.19 -0.86
CA LEU A 13 7.64 12.73 -0.86
C LEU A 13 7.95 12.17 -2.24
N LEU A 14 7.33 12.71 -3.30
CA LEU A 14 7.57 12.25 -4.67
C LEU A 14 9.01 12.50 -5.11
N ARG A 15 9.58 13.68 -4.79
CA ARG A 15 10.99 13.98 -5.06
C ARG A 15 11.90 12.97 -4.36
N GLU A 16 11.68 12.73 -3.07
CA GLU A 16 12.50 11.81 -2.28
C GLU A 16 12.34 10.35 -2.73
N CYS A 17 11.15 9.91 -3.10
CA CYS A 17 10.93 8.58 -3.67
C CYS A 17 11.72 8.36 -4.98
N ARG A 18 11.75 9.37 -5.84
CA ARG A 18 12.48 9.30 -7.11
C ARG A 18 13.99 9.37 -6.91
N GLN A 19 14.45 10.21 -5.98
CA GLN A 19 15.87 10.27 -5.62
C GLN A 19 16.34 8.93 -5.06
N LEU A 20 15.60 8.36 -4.09
CA LEU A 20 15.91 7.05 -3.54
C LEU A 20 15.99 5.96 -4.64
N ARG A 21 15.03 5.92 -5.57
CA ARG A 21 15.10 5.01 -6.72
C ARG A 21 16.39 5.22 -7.52
N ALA A 22 16.83 6.46 -7.74
CA ALA A 22 18.04 6.76 -8.49
C ALA A 22 19.30 6.30 -7.76
N ASP A 23 19.35 6.43 -6.44
CA ASP A 23 20.51 6.13 -5.62
C ASP A 23 20.58 4.66 -5.19
N ASP A 24 19.44 3.98 -5.05
CA ASP A 24 19.34 2.59 -4.58
C ASP A 24 19.63 1.57 -5.69
N ALA A 25 20.91 1.35 -5.98
CA ALA A 25 21.33 0.35 -6.96
C ALA A 25 20.94 -1.09 -6.57
N ALA A 26 20.93 -1.41 -5.27
CA ALA A 26 20.56 -2.74 -4.76
C ALA A 26 19.06 -3.00 -4.98
N GLY A 27 18.20 -2.05 -4.65
CA GLY A 27 16.76 -2.14 -4.86
C GLY A 27 16.39 -2.20 -6.34
N ARG A 28 17.10 -1.46 -7.22
CA ARG A 28 16.88 -1.58 -8.66
C ARG A 28 17.23 -2.99 -9.18
N ARG A 29 18.34 -3.57 -8.74
CA ARG A 29 18.70 -4.97 -9.12
C ARG A 29 17.68 -5.97 -8.61
N TRP A 30 17.25 -5.82 -7.36
CA TRP A 30 16.22 -6.68 -6.77
C TRP A 30 14.89 -6.54 -7.55
N SER A 31 14.48 -5.32 -7.85
CA SER A 31 13.24 -5.04 -8.59
C SER A 31 13.27 -5.60 -10.01
N ALA A 32 14.39 -5.51 -10.71
CA ALA A 32 14.52 -6.06 -12.06
C ALA A 32 14.19 -7.56 -12.11
N LYS A 33 14.48 -8.29 -11.03
CA LYS A 33 14.21 -9.73 -10.91
C LYS A 33 12.80 -10.04 -10.39
N ASN A 34 12.34 -9.28 -9.36
CA ASN A 34 11.17 -9.64 -8.55
C ASN A 34 9.96 -8.73 -8.79
N TYR A 35 10.16 -7.58 -9.44
CA TYR A 35 9.12 -6.59 -9.74
C TYR A 35 9.36 -5.97 -11.14
N PRO A 36 9.28 -6.79 -12.21
CA PRO A 36 9.68 -6.39 -13.57
C PRO A 36 8.97 -5.11 -14.05
N GLY A 37 9.75 -4.16 -14.56
CA GLY A 37 9.26 -2.88 -15.06
C GLY A 37 9.03 -1.83 -13.98
N GLY A 38 8.94 -2.20 -12.70
CA GLY A 38 8.75 -1.29 -11.58
C GLY A 38 9.99 -1.09 -10.73
N TYR A 39 9.81 -0.33 -9.65
CA TYR A 39 10.80 -0.23 -8.57
C TYR A 39 10.10 -0.39 -7.23
N THR A 40 10.67 -1.21 -6.37
CA THR A 40 10.33 -1.28 -4.96
C THR A 40 11.59 -1.27 -4.12
N SER A 41 11.59 -0.53 -3.02
CA SER A 41 12.70 -0.54 -2.07
C SER A 41 12.58 -1.66 -1.04
N TYR A 42 11.56 -2.52 -1.12
CA TYR A 42 11.29 -3.60 -0.16
C TYR A 42 12.49 -4.53 0.04
N GLY A 43 13.20 -4.89 -1.04
CA GLY A 43 14.37 -5.76 -1.00
C GLY A 43 15.69 -5.08 -0.60
N SER A 44 15.67 -3.80 -0.24
CA SER A 44 16.88 -3.00 0.07
C SER A 44 16.66 -2.03 1.22
N ILE A 45 15.80 -1.03 1.05
CA ILE A 45 15.52 0.03 2.03
C ILE A 45 14.05 -0.06 2.45
N HIS A 46 13.79 -0.77 3.55
CA HIS A 46 12.43 -0.98 4.08
C HIS A 46 12.20 -0.27 5.43
N TRP A 47 13.05 0.68 5.78
CA TRP A 47 12.88 1.56 6.96
C TRP A 47 12.91 3.03 6.57
N LEU A 48 12.03 3.43 5.66
CA LEU A 48 12.00 4.79 5.11
C LEU A 48 11.89 5.87 6.20
N GLN A 49 11.20 5.59 7.30
CA GLN A 49 11.06 6.51 8.43
C GLN A 49 12.39 6.93 9.07
N ARG A 50 13.49 6.21 8.75
CA ARG A 50 14.85 6.52 9.21
C ARG A 50 15.70 7.23 8.16
N VAL A 51 15.17 7.41 6.94
CA VAL A 51 15.93 7.93 5.80
C VAL A 51 15.91 9.45 5.75
N SER A 52 14.75 10.07 6.08
CA SER A 52 14.63 11.53 6.05
C SER A 52 13.55 12.04 7.02
N PRO A 53 13.59 13.34 7.40
CA PRO A 53 12.55 13.98 8.18
C PRO A 53 11.16 13.94 7.53
N THR A 54 11.10 13.91 6.19
CA THR A 54 9.83 13.82 5.46
C THR A 54 9.16 12.46 5.66
N PHE A 55 9.92 11.36 5.54
CA PHE A 55 9.40 10.01 5.79
C PHE A 55 9.10 9.81 7.28
N GLU A 56 9.88 10.39 8.18
CA GLU A 56 9.56 10.38 9.61
C GLU A 56 8.24 11.12 9.90
N ALA A 57 8.02 12.28 9.28
CA ALA A 57 6.77 13.02 9.40
C ALA A 57 5.57 12.22 8.84
N LEU A 58 5.78 11.45 7.75
CA LEU A 58 4.77 10.53 7.25
C LEU A 58 4.46 9.45 8.28
N ASN A 59 5.48 8.79 8.86
CA ASN A 59 5.30 7.77 9.89
C ASN A 59 4.46 8.28 11.07
N ARG A 60 4.74 9.48 11.60
CA ARG A 60 3.94 10.09 12.68
C ARG A 60 2.46 10.26 12.31
N LYS A 61 2.18 10.60 11.04
CA LYS A 61 0.80 10.69 10.53
C LYS A 61 0.15 9.31 10.43
N LEU A 62 0.85 8.33 9.86
CA LEU A 62 0.37 6.97 9.68
C LEU A 62 0.06 6.30 11.02
N THR A 63 0.93 6.45 12.02
CA THR A 63 0.73 5.89 13.36
C THR A 63 -0.58 6.36 14.00
N ARG A 64 -0.99 7.62 13.80
CA ARG A 64 -2.30 8.10 14.29
C ARG A 64 -3.46 7.37 13.63
N HIS A 65 -3.38 7.13 12.31
CA HIS A 65 -4.41 6.40 11.58
C HIS A 65 -4.43 4.91 11.98
N VAL A 66 -3.28 4.29 12.21
CA VAL A 66 -3.18 2.90 12.68
C VAL A 66 -3.79 2.76 14.08
N LYS A 67 -3.53 3.70 15.00
CA LYS A 67 -4.20 3.70 16.31
C LYS A 67 -5.72 3.83 16.20
N ALA A 68 -6.22 4.69 15.32
CA ALA A 68 -7.64 4.81 15.06
C ALA A 68 -8.25 3.55 14.42
N PHE A 69 -7.49 2.88 13.52
CA PHE A 69 -7.89 1.60 12.94
C PHE A 69 -8.00 0.51 14.00
N ALA A 70 -7.00 0.38 14.89
CA ALA A 70 -7.02 -0.58 15.99
C ALA A 70 -8.21 -0.35 16.94
N ALA A 71 -8.54 0.90 17.24
CA ALA A 71 -9.72 1.23 18.03
C ALA A 71 -11.03 0.84 17.30
N ALA A 72 -11.10 1.07 15.99
CA ALA A 72 -12.28 0.72 15.19
C ALA A 72 -12.46 -0.79 14.99
N THR A 73 -11.38 -1.56 15.11
CA THR A 73 -11.40 -3.04 15.09
C THR A 73 -11.51 -3.66 16.48
N GLU A 74 -11.64 -2.83 17.51
CA GLU A 74 -11.84 -3.25 18.92
C GLU A 74 -10.71 -4.14 19.47
N TRP A 75 -9.47 -3.92 19.01
CA TRP A 75 -8.33 -4.70 19.48
C TRP A 75 -7.93 -4.31 20.91
N ASP A 76 -7.70 -5.29 21.75
CA ASP A 76 -7.14 -5.08 23.08
C ASP A 76 -5.61 -4.87 23.01
N LEU A 77 -5.20 -3.63 23.13
CA LEU A 77 -3.79 -3.21 23.17
C LEU A 77 -3.32 -2.73 24.53
N THR A 78 -4.02 -3.10 25.61
CA THR A 78 -3.74 -2.59 26.99
C THR A 78 -2.33 -2.90 27.49
N LYS A 79 -1.71 -3.98 27.03
CA LYS A 79 -0.37 -4.44 27.44
C LYS A 79 0.68 -4.38 26.32
N ARG A 80 0.31 -3.89 25.14
CA ARG A 80 1.15 -3.92 23.95
C ARG A 80 0.86 -2.70 23.08
N GLU A 81 1.78 -2.37 22.18
CA GLU A 81 1.59 -1.27 21.24
C GLU A 81 1.81 -1.73 19.79
N LEU A 82 1.22 -0.99 18.87
CA LEU A 82 1.47 -1.16 17.43
C LEU A 82 2.63 -0.26 17.01
N SER A 83 3.71 -0.89 16.54
CA SER A 83 4.90 -0.19 16.03
C SER A 83 5.16 -0.53 14.58
N MET A 84 5.60 0.47 13.80
CA MET A 84 5.97 0.27 12.39
C MET A 84 7.21 -0.60 12.29
N THR A 85 7.09 -1.74 11.61
CA THR A 85 8.20 -2.66 11.35
C THR A 85 8.84 -2.42 10.00
N ASP A 86 8.05 -2.10 8.99
CA ASP A 86 8.53 -1.91 7.62
C ASP A 86 7.84 -0.71 6.97
N CYS A 87 8.58 -0.03 6.13
CA CYS A 87 8.08 1.06 5.30
C CYS A 87 8.93 1.17 4.03
N TRP A 88 8.30 1.03 2.86
CA TRP A 88 9.01 0.98 1.58
C TRP A 88 8.26 1.67 0.44
N ILE A 89 9.02 2.06 -0.59
CA ILE A 89 8.50 2.70 -1.80
C ILE A 89 8.06 1.64 -2.81
N ASN A 90 6.99 1.94 -3.54
CA ASN A 90 6.62 1.26 -4.78
C ASN A 90 6.39 2.32 -5.88
N ILE A 91 7.15 2.23 -6.97
CA ILE A 91 6.96 3.02 -8.19
C ILE A 91 6.52 2.06 -9.28
N MET A 92 5.34 2.27 -9.81
CA MET A 92 4.63 1.38 -10.71
C MET A 92 4.35 2.08 -12.04
N PRO A 93 5.31 2.06 -12.99
CA PRO A 93 5.11 2.54 -14.36
C PRO A 93 4.12 1.65 -15.13
N ARG A 94 3.88 2.01 -16.39
CA ARG A 94 3.05 1.22 -17.31
C ARG A 94 3.54 -0.24 -17.39
N ARG A 95 2.59 -1.18 -17.46
CA ARG A 95 2.76 -2.64 -17.52
C ARG A 95 3.30 -3.31 -16.26
N THR A 96 3.57 -2.57 -15.21
CA THR A 96 3.93 -3.15 -13.92
C THR A 96 2.69 -3.71 -13.22
N VAL A 97 2.85 -4.80 -12.47
CA VAL A 97 1.79 -5.47 -11.72
C VAL A 97 2.27 -5.81 -10.31
N HIS A 98 1.39 -5.77 -9.34
CA HIS A 98 1.59 -6.40 -8.03
C HIS A 98 0.67 -7.61 -7.93
N GLY A 99 1.23 -8.81 -8.01
CA GLY A 99 0.48 -10.05 -7.94
C GLY A 99 -0.24 -10.25 -6.60
N LEU A 100 -1.15 -11.22 -6.58
CA LEU A 100 -1.91 -11.55 -5.38
C LEU A 100 -1.00 -12.03 -4.25
N HIS A 101 -1.05 -11.35 -3.11
CA HIS A 101 -0.22 -11.64 -1.93
C HIS A 101 -0.91 -11.19 -0.63
N LEU A 102 -0.29 -11.51 0.48
CA LEU A 102 -0.58 -10.99 1.81
C LEU A 102 0.75 -10.63 2.50
N HIS A 103 0.69 -10.04 3.70
CA HIS A 103 1.91 -9.68 4.46
C HIS A 103 2.06 -10.60 5.68
N PRO A 104 2.79 -11.73 5.55
CA PRO A 104 2.97 -12.67 6.64
C PRO A 104 3.64 -12.00 7.85
N LEU A 105 3.26 -12.43 9.06
CA LEU A 105 3.85 -11.97 10.32
C LEU A 105 3.66 -10.48 10.63
N SER A 106 2.76 -9.81 9.92
CA SER A 106 2.37 -8.43 10.21
C SER A 106 0.93 -8.38 10.71
N THR A 107 0.59 -7.35 11.51
CA THR A 107 -0.75 -7.17 12.09
C THR A 107 -1.59 -6.21 11.25
N VAL A 108 -1.07 -5.00 11.01
CA VAL A 108 -1.68 -3.99 10.13
C VAL A 108 -0.76 -3.71 8.98
N SER A 109 -1.31 -3.74 7.78
CA SER A 109 -0.66 -3.27 6.58
C SER A 109 -1.38 -2.06 6.00
N GLY A 110 -0.66 -1.29 5.22
CA GLY A 110 -1.27 -0.16 4.55
C GLY A 110 -0.44 0.39 3.41
N THR A 111 -1.07 1.28 2.68
CA THR A 111 -0.42 2.02 1.60
C THR A 111 -0.85 3.48 1.61
N TYR A 112 0.11 4.39 1.51
CA TYR A 112 -0.10 5.80 1.31
C TYR A 112 0.17 6.15 -0.15
N TYR A 113 -0.79 6.77 -0.81
CA TYR A 113 -0.66 7.15 -2.22
C TYR A 113 -0.02 8.52 -2.36
N VAL A 114 1.25 8.56 -2.78
CA VAL A 114 1.99 9.80 -3.05
C VAL A 114 1.53 10.42 -4.38
N ARG A 115 1.39 9.57 -5.41
CA ARG A 115 0.93 9.93 -6.74
C ARG A 115 0.02 8.84 -7.30
N ALA A 116 -1.20 9.20 -7.66
CA ALA A 116 -2.18 8.33 -8.29
C ALA A 116 -2.99 9.13 -9.31
N PRO A 117 -2.45 9.36 -10.53
CA PRO A 117 -3.17 10.04 -11.60
C PRO A 117 -4.33 9.17 -12.10
N ASN A 118 -5.24 9.78 -12.87
CA ASN A 118 -6.37 9.07 -13.45
C ASN A 118 -5.89 7.91 -14.35
N GLY A 119 -6.59 6.79 -14.28
CA GLY A 119 -6.31 5.61 -15.09
C GLY A 119 -5.25 4.65 -14.52
N VAL A 120 -4.53 5.03 -13.44
CA VAL A 120 -3.67 4.05 -12.76
C VAL A 120 -4.51 3.03 -11.98
N PRO A 121 -4.00 1.78 -11.81
CA PRO A 121 -4.79 0.73 -11.19
C PRO A 121 -5.05 0.97 -9.71
N ASP A 122 -6.23 0.55 -9.31
CA ASP A 122 -6.69 0.46 -7.93
C ASP A 122 -6.14 -0.80 -7.25
N ILE A 123 -6.27 -0.86 -5.93
CA ILE A 123 -6.00 -2.09 -5.18
C ILE A 123 -7.26 -2.94 -5.09
N LYS A 124 -7.12 -4.25 -5.25
CA LYS A 124 -8.20 -5.23 -5.15
C LYS A 124 -7.96 -6.16 -3.99
N PHE A 125 -8.97 -6.41 -3.20
CA PHE A 125 -8.97 -7.35 -2.08
C PHE A 125 -9.83 -8.56 -2.41
N GLU A 126 -9.31 -9.76 -2.12
CA GLU A 126 -10.02 -11.02 -2.27
C GLU A 126 -10.91 -11.28 -1.04
N ASP A 127 -12.13 -11.76 -1.26
CA ASP A 127 -12.96 -12.25 -0.15
C ASP A 127 -12.31 -13.51 0.45
N PRO A 128 -11.96 -13.54 1.75
CA PRO A 128 -11.25 -14.67 2.34
C PRO A 128 -12.11 -15.94 2.46
N ARG A 129 -13.43 -15.83 2.29
CA ARG A 129 -14.35 -16.96 2.33
C ARG A 129 -14.36 -17.70 0.99
N LEU A 130 -13.22 -18.27 0.59
CA LEU A 130 -13.03 -18.90 -0.73
C LEU A 130 -14.01 -20.05 -1.00
N ASP A 131 -14.32 -20.86 0.00
CA ASP A 131 -15.25 -21.98 -0.10
C ASP A 131 -16.64 -21.56 -0.57
N ARG A 132 -17.05 -20.34 -0.22
CA ARG A 132 -18.32 -19.74 -0.65
C ARG A 132 -18.42 -19.60 -2.18
N PHE A 133 -17.30 -19.49 -2.87
CA PHE A 133 -17.24 -19.23 -4.31
C PHE A 133 -16.89 -20.46 -5.15
N MET A 134 -16.56 -21.60 -4.54
CA MET A 134 -16.01 -22.78 -5.20
C MET A 134 -16.90 -23.30 -6.35
N ALA A 135 -18.20 -23.30 -6.20
CA ALA A 135 -19.17 -23.71 -7.24
C ALA A 135 -20.28 -22.67 -7.43
N ALA A 136 -20.01 -21.43 -7.07
CA ALA A 136 -21.03 -20.39 -7.15
C ALA A 136 -21.21 -19.88 -8.60
N PRO A 137 -22.42 -19.59 -9.04
CA PRO A 137 -22.65 -18.92 -10.32
C PRO A 137 -22.06 -17.50 -10.31
N PRO A 138 -21.77 -16.92 -11.47
CA PRO A 138 -21.31 -15.54 -11.59
C PRO A 138 -22.22 -14.57 -10.85
N ARG A 139 -21.63 -13.57 -10.19
CA ARG A 139 -22.40 -12.51 -9.52
C ARG A 139 -22.79 -11.43 -10.52
N LYS A 140 -23.91 -10.76 -10.26
CA LYS A 140 -24.32 -9.58 -11.03
C LYS A 140 -23.26 -8.47 -10.90
N LEU A 141 -23.10 -7.63 -11.92
CA LEU A 141 -22.16 -6.51 -11.92
C LEU A 141 -22.43 -5.51 -10.79
N ASP A 142 -23.70 -5.30 -10.45
CA ASP A 142 -24.19 -4.45 -9.36
C ASP A 142 -24.36 -5.18 -8.03
N ALA A 143 -23.84 -6.41 -7.89
CA ALA A 143 -23.94 -7.17 -6.65
C ALA A 143 -23.42 -6.37 -5.45
N ARG A 144 -24.12 -6.45 -4.32
CA ARG A 144 -23.70 -5.82 -3.06
C ARG A 144 -22.29 -6.27 -2.67
N THR A 145 -21.49 -5.38 -2.10
CA THR A 145 -20.08 -5.63 -1.70
C THR A 145 -19.92 -6.96 -0.96
N ARG A 146 -20.77 -7.27 0.01
CA ARG A 146 -20.74 -8.53 0.79
C ARG A 146 -20.93 -9.81 -0.03
N ASN A 147 -21.34 -9.68 -1.29
CA ASN A 147 -21.59 -10.80 -2.21
C ASN A 147 -20.52 -10.90 -3.31
N ARG A 148 -19.58 -9.98 -3.38
CA ARG A 148 -18.50 -9.97 -4.37
C ARG A 148 -17.33 -10.81 -3.89
N ALA A 149 -16.68 -11.54 -4.79
CA ALA A 149 -15.42 -12.23 -4.50
C ALA A 149 -14.23 -11.26 -4.41
N TRP A 150 -14.37 -10.09 -5.03
CA TRP A 150 -13.34 -9.04 -5.05
C TRP A 150 -13.94 -7.69 -4.74
N ILE A 151 -13.19 -6.91 -3.94
CA ILE A 151 -13.51 -5.51 -3.65
C ILE A 151 -12.37 -4.64 -4.17
N THR A 152 -12.71 -3.64 -4.98
CA THR A 152 -11.75 -2.66 -5.49
C THR A 152 -11.84 -1.38 -4.68
N VAL A 153 -10.70 -0.88 -4.22
CA VAL A 153 -10.59 0.37 -3.48
C VAL A 153 -9.75 1.36 -4.28
N PRO A 154 -10.31 2.53 -4.64
CA PRO A 154 -9.62 3.50 -5.49
C PRO A 154 -8.30 4.02 -4.92
N ALA A 155 -7.27 4.06 -5.76
CA ALA A 155 -6.01 4.74 -5.47
C ALA A 155 -6.21 6.26 -5.58
N ARG A 156 -6.02 6.99 -4.47
CA ARG A 156 -6.21 8.44 -4.43
C ARG A 156 -5.01 9.11 -3.78
N ALA A 157 -4.30 9.98 -4.50
CA ALA A 157 -3.15 10.69 -3.94
C ALA A 157 -3.52 11.43 -2.64
N GLY A 158 -2.64 11.38 -1.64
CA GLY A 158 -2.85 11.98 -0.31
C GLY A 158 -3.76 11.16 0.61
N HIS A 159 -4.20 9.98 0.20
CA HIS A 159 -4.98 9.07 1.05
C HIS A 159 -4.13 7.91 1.55
N VAL A 160 -4.48 7.42 2.72
CA VAL A 160 -3.98 6.16 3.28
C VAL A 160 -5.08 5.12 3.27
N LEU A 161 -4.72 3.90 2.93
CA LEU A 161 -5.55 2.72 3.07
C LEU A 161 -4.92 1.80 4.09
N LEU A 162 -5.71 1.32 5.04
CA LEU A 162 -5.31 0.38 6.09
C LEU A 162 -6.13 -0.88 5.99
N PHE A 163 -5.52 -2.02 6.27
CA PHE A 163 -6.17 -3.32 6.30
C PHE A 163 -5.39 -4.28 7.20
N GLU A 164 -6.05 -5.31 7.69
CA GLU A 164 -5.40 -6.39 8.39
C GLU A 164 -4.48 -7.17 7.45
N SER A 165 -3.27 -7.47 7.88
CA SER A 165 -2.17 -7.95 7.02
C SER A 165 -2.41 -9.32 6.37
N TRP A 166 -3.29 -10.13 6.95
CA TRP A 166 -3.70 -11.42 6.41
C TRP A 166 -4.57 -11.31 5.15
N LEU A 167 -5.14 -10.14 4.88
CA LEU A 167 -6.07 -9.96 3.76
C LEU A 167 -5.33 -9.97 2.42
N ARG A 168 -5.65 -10.95 1.58
CA ARG A 168 -5.03 -11.11 0.26
C ARG A 168 -5.46 -9.99 -0.69
N HIS A 169 -4.49 -9.43 -1.39
CA HIS A 169 -4.73 -8.30 -2.28
C HIS A 169 -3.76 -8.28 -3.46
N GLU A 170 -4.15 -7.56 -4.49
CA GLU A 170 -3.38 -7.36 -5.71
C GLU A 170 -3.53 -5.94 -6.25
N VAL A 171 -2.62 -5.53 -7.11
CA VAL A 171 -2.77 -4.36 -7.98
C VAL A 171 -2.60 -4.83 -9.41
N THR A 172 -3.66 -4.72 -10.21
CA THR A 172 -3.66 -5.14 -11.61
C THR A 172 -2.63 -4.36 -12.45
N PRO A 173 -2.28 -4.82 -13.66
CA PRO A 173 -1.31 -4.11 -14.49
C PRO A 173 -1.66 -2.64 -14.69
N ASN A 174 -0.67 -1.76 -14.53
CA ASN A 174 -0.85 -0.34 -14.85
C ASN A 174 -0.91 -0.16 -16.37
N LEU A 175 -2.06 0.19 -16.90
CA LEU A 175 -2.26 0.44 -18.32
C LEU A 175 -2.15 1.92 -18.70
N ALA A 176 -2.07 2.82 -17.71
CA ALA A 176 -1.91 4.25 -17.95
C ALA A 176 -0.46 4.60 -18.37
N ASP A 177 -0.31 5.67 -19.14
CA ASP A 177 1.00 6.23 -19.48
C ASP A 177 1.62 7.08 -18.35
N ALA A 178 1.16 6.85 -17.13
CA ALA A 178 1.61 7.54 -15.94
C ALA A 178 1.98 6.55 -14.83
N GLU A 179 2.99 6.89 -14.03
CA GLU A 179 3.40 6.08 -12.89
C GLU A 179 2.48 6.29 -11.68
N ARG A 180 2.16 5.22 -10.99
CA ARG A 180 1.58 5.22 -9.65
C ARG A 180 2.72 5.12 -8.64
N VAL A 181 2.76 6.02 -7.66
CA VAL A 181 3.77 6.01 -6.60
C VAL A 181 3.07 5.89 -5.26
N SER A 182 3.43 4.87 -4.50
CA SER A 182 2.90 4.62 -3.16
C SER A 182 4.01 4.26 -2.19
N ILE A 183 3.74 4.48 -0.91
CA ILE A 183 4.57 4.05 0.21
C ILE A 183 3.74 3.04 0.99
N SER A 184 4.21 1.79 1.02
CA SER A 184 3.60 0.71 1.77
C SER A 184 4.31 0.53 3.11
N PHE A 185 3.60 0.00 4.08
CA PHE A 185 4.12 -0.15 5.43
C PHE A 185 3.42 -1.28 6.18
N ASN A 186 4.11 -1.82 7.18
CA ASN A 186 3.60 -2.81 8.11
C ASN A 186 3.76 -2.34 9.56
N TYR A 187 2.84 -2.77 10.40
CA TYR A 187 2.88 -2.63 11.85
C TYR A 187 2.69 -3.99 12.50
N ASN A 188 3.46 -4.22 13.56
CA ASN A 188 3.25 -5.33 14.47
C ASN A 188 2.94 -4.83 15.88
N TRP A 189 2.39 -5.71 16.69
CA TRP A 189 2.12 -5.48 18.11
C TRP A 189 3.15 -6.21 18.97
N PHE A 190 3.73 -5.49 19.93
CA PHE A 190 4.78 -5.95 20.80
C PHE A 190 4.40 -5.76 22.25
#